data_c19b0bea7cadf631fa691b92208e0f6c
#
_entry.id   c19b0bea7cadf631fa691b92208e0f6c
#
_cell.length_a   1.000
_cell.length_b   1.000
_cell.length_c   1.000
_cell.angle_alpha   90.00
_cell.angle_beta   90.00
_cell.angle_gamma   90.00
#
_symmetry.space_group_name_H-M   'P 1'
#
loop_
_entity.id
_entity.type
_entity.pdbx_description
1 polymer ?
#
loop_
_entity_poly.entity_id
_entity_poly.type
_entity_poly.pdbx_seq_one_letter_code
_entity_poly.pdbx_strand_id
1 'polypeptide(L)'
;MSEDNGSAATRYPTENPLFLSVEPGMTVVVTEEESWWMGDVLFMEGGARNPKVPTLFQIACVDTGTIRWVNADVVTHIVPAV
;
A
#
# COMPACT_ATOMS: atom_id res chain seq x y z
N MET A 1 -25.59 10.18 -12.85
CA MET A 1 -24.67 10.04 -12.73
C MET A 1 -24.31 9.76 -12.36
N SER A 2 -24.71 9.77 -12.47
CA SER A 2 -23.84 9.50 -12.21
C SER A 2 -23.67 9.18 -11.73
N GLU A 3 -23.84 9.02 -11.76
CA GLU A 3 -23.15 8.65 -11.38
C GLU A 3 -22.78 8.25 -11.04
N ASP A 4 -23.47 8.23 -11.13
CA ASP A 4 -22.69 7.81 -10.88
C ASP A 4 -22.40 7.54 -10.65
N ASN A 5 -22.94 7.47 -10.77
CA ASN A 5 -22.16 7.08 -10.64
C ASN A 5 -21.75 6.76 -10.34
N GLY A 6 -22.16 6.70 -10.39
CA GLY A 6 -21.24 6.30 -10.28
C GLY A 6 -21.01 5.93 -9.94
N SER A 7 -21.19 5.68 -9.96
CA SER A 7 -20.39 5.34 -9.79
C SER A 7 -20.03 4.96 -9.41
N ALA A 8 -20.33 4.92 -9.50
CA ALA A 8 -19.47 4.58 -9.28
C ALA A 8 -19.15 4.09 -8.86
N ALA A 9 -19.32 3.99 -8.84
CA ALA A 9 -18.53 3.61 -8.58
C ALA A 9 -18.29 3.04 -8.19
N THR A 10 -18.47 2.93 -8.20
CA THR A 10 -17.88 2.52 -8.01
C THR A 10 -17.69 1.88 -7.70
N ARG A 11 -17.78 1.53 -7.71
CA ARG A 11 -17.34 1.00 -7.54
C ARG A 11 -16.92 0.24 -7.40
N TYR A 12 -16.88 -0.16 -7.43
CA TYR A 12 -16.39 -0.60 -7.58
C TYR A 12 -15.95 -1.44 -7.41
N PRO A 13 -15.68 -1.73 -7.47
CA PRO A 13 -15.09 -2.42 -7.16
C PRO A 13 -14.29 -2.97 -7.08
N THR A 14 -14.21 -3.25 -7.02
CA THR A 14 -13.45 -3.76 -6.87
C THR A 14 -12.44 -4.06 -7.14
N GLU A 15 -12.50 -3.59 -7.08
CA GLU A 15 -11.21 -3.41 -7.62
C GLU A 15 -10.14 -3.99 -6.78
N ASN A 16 -8.96 -4.11 -7.29
CA ASN A 16 -7.86 -4.73 -6.57
C ASN A 16 -7.40 -3.83 -5.42
N PRO A 17 -7.07 -4.39 -4.25
CA PRO A 17 -6.48 -3.60 -3.18
C PRO A 17 -5.20 -2.92 -3.64
N LEU A 18 -4.93 -1.77 -3.05
CA LEU A 18 -3.77 -0.97 -3.41
C LEU A 18 -2.47 -1.75 -3.29
N PHE A 19 -2.35 -2.57 -2.25
CA PHE A 19 -1.09 -3.27 -2.00
C PHE A 19 -0.71 -4.23 -3.13
N LEU A 20 -1.63 -4.60 -3.99
CA LEU A 20 -1.29 -5.44 -5.14
C LEU A 20 -0.49 -4.70 -6.18
N SER A 21 -0.48 -3.38 -6.13
CA SER A 21 0.27 -2.55 -7.08
C SER A 21 1.61 -2.09 -6.51
N VAL A 22 1.91 -2.43 -5.27
CA VAL A 22 3.15 -1.96 -4.62
C VAL A 22 4.30 -2.89 -4.97
N GLU A 23 5.45 -2.31 -5.31
CA GLU A 23 6.65 -3.06 -5.65
C GLU A 23 7.85 -2.48 -4.90
N PRO A 24 8.89 -3.28 -4.68
CA PRO A 24 10.11 -2.75 -4.08
C PRO A 24 10.65 -1.57 -4.86
N GLY A 25 11.12 -0.57 -4.15
CA GLY A 25 11.60 0.66 -4.75
C GLY A 25 10.58 1.77 -4.78
N MET A 26 9.31 1.44 -4.60
CA MET A 26 8.27 2.47 -4.55
C MET A 26 8.25 3.13 -3.19
N THR A 27 7.82 4.40 -3.17
CA THR A 27 7.58 5.13 -1.93
C THR A 27 6.09 5.08 -1.64
N VAL A 28 5.74 4.77 -0.42
CA VAL A 28 4.35 4.61 -0.01
C VAL A 28 4.06 5.40 1.26
N VAL A 29 2.76 5.63 1.50
CA VAL A 29 2.29 6.20 2.76
C VAL A 29 1.76 5.08 3.60
N VAL A 30 2.23 5.01 4.84
CA VAL A 30 1.77 4.06 5.84
C VAL A 30 0.91 4.82 6.83
N THR A 31 -0.36 4.40 6.99
CA THR A 31 -1.28 5.06 7.90
C THR A 31 -1.55 4.15 9.07
N GLU A 32 -1.27 4.65 10.28
CA GLU A 32 -1.52 3.93 11.51
C GLU A 32 -2.56 4.70 12.31
N GLU A 33 -2.95 4.20 13.47
CA GLU A 33 -4.11 4.71 14.17
C GLU A 33 -4.14 6.23 14.30
N GLU A 34 -3.02 6.80 14.71
CA GLU A 34 -3.00 8.22 15.00
C GLU A 34 -1.92 8.96 14.23
N SER A 35 -1.31 8.31 13.27
CA SER A 35 -0.20 8.93 12.57
C SER A 35 -0.03 8.31 11.20
N TRP A 36 0.77 8.96 10.41
CA TRP A 36 1.15 8.41 9.11
C TRP A 36 2.60 8.78 8.85
N TRP A 37 3.22 8.01 7.98
CA TRP A 37 4.60 8.28 7.58
C TRP A 37 4.81 7.72 6.20
N MET A 38 5.88 8.16 5.54
CA MET A 38 6.22 7.68 4.22
C MET A 38 7.50 6.89 4.28
N GLY A 39 7.61 5.91 3.42
CA GLY A 39 8.79 5.10 3.37
C GLY A 39 8.96 4.40 2.05
N ASP A 40 10.17 3.93 1.81
CA ASP A 40 10.52 3.20 0.60
C ASP A 40 10.39 1.72 0.86
N VAL A 41 9.68 1.04 -0.03
CA VAL A 41 9.50 -0.41 0.09
C VAL A 41 10.79 -1.11 -0.27
N LEU A 42 11.29 -1.92 0.65
CA LEU A 42 12.52 -2.68 0.45
C LEU A 42 12.24 -4.11 0.03
N PHE A 43 11.19 -4.69 0.58
CA PHE A 43 10.91 -6.10 0.38
C PHE A 43 9.43 -6.36 0.63
N MET A 44 8.90 -7.38 -0.01
CA MET A 44 7.51 -7.79 0.16
C MET A 44 7.50 -9.27 0.48
N GLU A 45 6.63 -9.65 1.41
CA GLU A 45 6.47 -11.06 1.75
C GLU A 45 5.04 -11.47 1.45
N GLY A 46 4.89 -12.56 0.72
CA GLY A 46 3.58 -13.06 0.34
C GLY A 46 2.95 -13.91 1.41
N GLY A 47 1.65 -14.14 1.27
CA GLY A 47 0.91 -14.95 2.19
C GLY A 47 1.20 -16.43 2.04
N ALA A 48 0.90 -17.18 3.08
CA ALA A 48 1.12 -18.62 3.08
C ALA A 48 0.27 -19.31 2.04
N ARG A 49 -0.95 -18.84 1.82
CA ARG A 49 -1.84 -19.47 0.84
C ARG A 49 -1.51 -19.06 -0.58
N ASN A 50 -1.14 -17.81 -0.76
CA ASN A 50 -0.87 -17.30 -2.08
C ASN A 50 0.33 -16.37 -1.99
N PRO A 51 1.52 -16.88 -2.29
CA PRO A 51 2.74 -16.08 -2.18
C PRO A 51 2.77 -14.87 -3.09
N LYS A 52 1.89 -14.82 -4.09
CA LYS A 52 1.81 -13.67 -5.00
C LYS A 52 1.02 -12.53 -4.42
N VAL A 53 0.31 -12.75 -3.33
CA VAL A 53 -0.46 -11.70 -2.66
C VAL A 53 0.34 -11.25 -1.46
N PRO A 54 0.88 -10.03 -1.47
CA PRO A 54 1.72 -9.58 -0.36
C PRO A 54 0.89 -9.40 0.90
N THR A 55 1.45 -9.75 2.04
CA THR A 55 0.83 -9.56 3.32
C THR A 55 1.65 -8.65 4.21
N LEU A 56 2.95 -8.57 3.99
CA LEU A 56 3.85 -7.75 4.78
C LEU A 56 4.79 -7.01 3.86
N PHE A 57 5.10 -5.77 4.22
CA PHE A 57 6.12 -4.99 3.53
C PHE A 57 7.19 -4.58 4.51
N GLN A 58 8.44 -4.65 4.07
CA GLN A 58 9.55 -4.08 4.81
C GLN A 58 9.79 -2.70 4.22
N ILE A 59 9.67 -1.68 5.07
CA ILE A 59 9.67 -0.29 4.61
C ILE A 59 10.65 0.53 5.43
N ALA A 60 11.46 1.33 4.75
CA ALA A 60 12.39 2.24 5.40
C ALA A 60 11.79 3.64 5.40
N CYS A 61 11.59 4.18 6.59
CA CYS A 61 11.03 5.52 6.75
C CYS A 61 11.94 6.55 6.09
N VAL A 62 11.36 7.43 5.26
CA VAL A 62 12.16 8.41 4.54
C VAL A 62 12.76 9.46 5.45
N ASP A 63 12.13 9.71 6.61
CA ASP A 63 12.62 10.74 7.53
C ASP A 63 13.69 10.24 8.47
N THR A 64 13.56 9.01 8.95
CA THR A 64 14.44 8.52 9.99
C THR A 64 15.34 7.39 9.53
N GLY A 65 15.00 6.75 8.42
CA GLY A 65 15.74 5.57 7.97
C GLY A 65 15.39 4.30 8.73
N THR A 66 14.49 4.39 9.68
CA THR A 66 14.09 3.23 10.46
C THR A 66 13.39 2.22 9.56
N ILE A 67 13.77 0.96 9.66
CA ILE A 67 13.19 -0.11 8.84
C ILE A 67 12.20 -0.87 9.68
N ARG A 68 10.98 -1.02 9.14
CA ARG A 68 9.90 -1.70 9.85
C ARG A 68 9.18 -2.64 8.92
N TRP A 69 8.65 -3.71 9.49
CA TRP A 69 7.70 -4.57 8.79
C TRP A 69 6.29 -4.12 9.14
N VAL A 70 5.47 -3.94 8.13
CA VAL A 70 4.08 -3.51 8.33
C VAL A 70 3.16 -4.41 7.54
N ASN A 71 1.92 -4.53 8.01
CA ASN A 71 0.90 -5.25 7.25
C ASN A 71 0.58 -4.50 5.97
N ALA A 72 0.27 -5.25 4.93
CA ALA A 72 -0.07 -4.63 3.65
C ALA A 72 -1.26 -3.67 3.78
N ASP A 73 -2.17 -3.97 4.69
CA ASP A 73 -3.40 -3.17 4.85
C ASP A 73 -3.12 -1.73 5.25
N VAL A 74 -2.01 -1.46 5.92
CA VAL A 74 -1.75 -0.11 6.41
C VAL A 74 -1.07 0.76 5.36
N VAL A 75 -0.73 0.19 4.22
CA VAL A 75 -0.20 0.98 3.10
C VAL A 75 -1.39 1.56 2.35
N THR A 76 -1.57 2.86 2.45
CA THR A 76 -2.79 3.52 1.98
C THR A 76 -2.61 4.32 0.70
N HIS A 77 -1.39 4.67 0.34
CA HIS A 77 -1.13 5.44 -0.86
C HIS A 77 0.21 5.08 -1.44
N ILE A 78 0.32 5.18 -2.76
CA ILE A 78 1.60 5.08 -3.45
C ILE A 78 1.97 6.48 -3.89
N VAL A 79 3.18 6.90 -3.54
CA VAL A 79 3.65 8.23 -3.90
C VAL A 79 4.26 8.13 -5.29
N PRO A 80 3.75 8.90 -6.25
CA PRO A 80 4.27 8.80 -7.61
C PRO A 80 5.73 9.23 -7.70
N ALA A 81 6.46 8.56 -8.56
CA ALA A 81 7.83 8.97 -8.85
C ALA A 81 7.78 10.26 -9.65
N VAL A 82 8.75 11.12 -9.44
CA VAL A 82 8.86 12.39 -10.16
C VAL A 82 10.00 12.35 -11.16
#